data_6693d5f6a7c82842c3671f63b7ef9780
#
_entry.id   6693d5f6a7c82842c3671f63b7ef9780
#
_cell.length_a   1.000
_cell.length_b   1.000
_cell.length_c   1.000
_cell.angle_alpha   90.00
_cell.angle_beta   90.00
_cell.angle_gamma   90.00
#
_symmetry.space_group_name_H-M   'P 1'
#
loop_
_entity.id
_entity.type
_entity.pdbx_description
1 polymer ?
#
loop_
_entity_poly.entity_id
_entity_poly.type
_entity_poly.pdbx_seq_one_letter_code
_entity_poly.pdbx_strand_id
1 'polypeptide(L)'
;MKMVERFDTSMSRRSILRASVYAGAGLTLFAPLGFRASARQNSFNIAFIQGVVGDNFYITMDCGARAKAEALGNITIDTQGPERFDQTLQTPILSAVVQSAPTAIMMAPNDRRGMIAPIQAAIDAGVPVLCVDTTIDSEIQLGDVATDNVEGGRLAARGLAEQIGGAGKVFVVNVKPGISTTDQREEGFRDALASEFQGIEYLGQEYCDDDANIAAQVTSARLQSDPDLAGIFGTNLFAAQGAAAAVRQQGLQGKVKLVGFDAGPTQVQDLRSEVVDLLIAQHPGDIGEIAVQLLHDFLTTGEPLDPREFVTGATIVTRDNIEDPEVARYLYVADCANYTLANAEPMPAASPAATPTA
;
A
#
# COMPACT_ATOMS: atom_id res chain seq x y z
N MET A 1 -43.84 -3.72 65.25
CA MET A 1 -44.09 -2.52 66.13
C MET A 1 -43.06 -1.46 65.80
N LYS A 2 -43.58 -0.23 65.44
CA LYS A 2 -42.88 1.05 65.15
C LYS A 2 -42.14 1.13 63.82
N MET A 3 -42.69 1.75 62.85
CA MET A 3 -43.03 3.18 62.55
C MET A 3 -41.87 3.88 61.80
N VAL A 4 -42.02 3.98 60.55
CA VAL A 4 -42.16 5.11 59.61
C VAL A 4 -41.57 6.43 60.10
N GLU A 5 -40.66 7.00 59.31
CA GLU A 5 -40.72 8.44 58.99
C GLU A 5 -40.08 8.72 57.63
N ARG A 6 -40.92 9.23 56.74
CA ARG A 6 -40.54 9.90 55.49
C ARG A 6 -40.15 11.35 55.81
N PHE A 7 -39.08 11.85 55.20
CA PHE A 7 -38.93 13.30 55.02
C PHE A 7 -38.91 13.61 53.54
N ASP A 8 -40.00 14.24 53.14
CA ASP A 8 -40.19 14.96 51.89
C ASP A 8 -39.71 16.40 52.09
N THR A 9 -38.85 16.91 51.24
CA THR A 9 -38.61 18.35 51.11
C THR A 9 -38.42 18.72 49.64
N SER A 10 -39.55 19.01 49.02
CA SER A 10 -39.60 19.83 47.81
C SER A 10 -39.14 21.25 48.15
N MET A 11 -38.07 21.74 47.59
CA MET A 11 -37.75 23.16 47.55
C MET A 11 -38.01 23.75 46.16
N SER A 12 -38.99 24.62 46.15
CA SER A 12 -39.51 25.40 45.02
C SER A 12 -38.52 26.43 44.51
N ARG A 13 -38.42 26.52 43.16
CA ARG A 13 -37.65 27.51 42.39
C ARG A 13 -38.24 28.93 42.40
N ARG A 14 -38.55 29.51 43.55
CA ARG A 14 -39.03 30.89 43.61
C ARG A 14 -38.63 31.59 44.91
N SER A 15 -37.37 31.97 45.07
CA SER A 15 -37.00 32.94 46.08
C SER A 15 -35.50 33.31 45.99
N ILE A 16 -35.08 34.00 44.95
CA ILE A 16 -33.94 34.93 45.05
C ILE A 16 -34.11 35.99 43.94
N LEU A 17 -34.94 36.95 44.24
CA LEU A 17 -35.00 38.25 43.61
C LEU A 17 -35.35 39.26 44.70
N ARG A 18 -34.35 40.00 45.21
CA ARG A 18 -34.40 41.37 45.77
C ARG A 18 -33.30 41.63 46.76
N ALA A 19 -32.26 42.35 46.28
CA ALA A 19 -31.55 43.40 46.99
C ALA A 19 -30.55 43.98 46.00
N SER A 20 -30.83 45.05 45.28
CA SER A 20 -30.69 46.47 45.60
C SER A 20 -29.26 46.95 45.52
N VAL A 21 -28.87 47.53 44.36
CA VAL A 21 -28.51 48.94 44.08
C VAL A 21 -27.70 49.64 45.19
N TYR A 22 -26.43 49.97 44.88
CA TYR A 22 -25.83 51.31 45.01
C TYR A 22 -24.45 51.34 44.29
N ALA A 23 -24.38 52.09 43.25
CA ALA A 23 -23.44 53.11 42.78
C ALA A 23 -21.94 52.96 43.04
N GLY A 24 -21.23 52.99 41.92
CA GLY A 24 -19.77 53.26 41.88
C GLY A 24 -19.27 53.24 40.40
N ALA A 25 -19.19 54.45 39.82
CA ALA A 25 -18.64 54.61 38.46
C ALA A 25 -17.16 54.26 38.41
N GLY A 26 -16.83 53.27 37.61
CA GLY A 26 -15.49 52.93 37.21
C GLY A 26 -15.53 52.30 35.83
N LEU A 27 -15.28 53.10 34.78
CA LEU A 27 -15.07 52.59 33.43
C LEU A 27 -13.77 51.81 33.40
N THR A 28 -13.84 50.51 33.52
CA THR A 28 -12.81 49.61 33.07
C THR A 28 -13.29 48.91 31.81
N LEU A 29 -12.71 49.25 30.70
CA LEU A 29 -12.83 48.54 29.42
C LEU A 29 -12.35 47.08 29.61
N PHE A 30 -13.25 46.20 29.97
CA PHE A 30 -12.99 44.75 29.81
C PHE A 30 -13.21 44.40 28.33
N ALA A 31 -12.10 44.33 27.59
CA ALA A 31 -12.10 43.62 26.32
C ALA A 31 -12.53 42.16 26.60
N PRO A 32 -13.48 41.62 25.88
CA PRO A 32 -13.76 40.20 26.01
C PRO A 32 -12.52 39.43 25.54
N LEU A 33 -11.79 38.84 26.49
CA LEU A 33 -10.89 37.74 26.19
C LEU A 33 -11.71 36.67 25.50
N GLY A 34 -11.70 36.72 24.16
CA GLY A 34 -12.24 35.65 23.35
C GLY A 34 -11.46 34.40 23.70
N PHE A 35 -12.03 33.56 24.56
CA PHE A 35 -11.64 32.17 24.63
C PHE A 35 -11.90 31.61 23.22
N ARG A 36 -10.85 31.59 22.39
CA ARG A 36 -10.81 30.67 21.26
C ARG A 36 -10.90 29.30 21.90
N ALA A 37 -12.08 28.71 21.92
CA ALA A 37 -12.22 27.28 22.07
C ALA A 37 -11.36 26.68 20.96
N SER A 38 -10.15 26.27 21.29
CA SER A 38 -9.34 25.42 20.44
C SER A 38 -10.20 24.17 20.29
N ALA A 39 -10.86 24.01 19.16
CA ALA A 39 -11.52 22.75 18.82
C ALA A 39 -10.41 21.69 19.03
N ARG A 40 -10.62 20.81 20.01
CA ARG A 40 -9.70 19.72 20.29
C ARG A 40 -9.77 18.85 19.04
N GLN A 41 -8.82 19.03 18.13
CA GLN A 41 -8.71 18.22 16.95
C GLN A 41 -8.48 16.79 17.46
N ASN A 42 -9.39 15.88 17.14
CA ASN A 42 -9.23 14.48 17.51
C ASN A 42 -7.91 13.99 16.93
N SER A 43 -7.06 13.44 17.77
CA SER A 43 -5.83 12.78 17.30
C SER A 43 -6.13 11.33 16.99
N PHE A 44 -5.67 10.87 15.86
CA PHE A 44 -5.85 9.49 15.39
C PHE A 44 -4.51 8.74 15.43
N ASN A 45 -4.55 7.50 15.90
CA ASN A 45 -3.41 6.57 15.82
C ASN A 45 -3.73 5.50 14.79
N ILE A 46 -3.03 5.52 13.67
CA ILE A 46 -3.17 4.53 12.58
C ILE A 46 -2.01 3.55 12.70
N ALA A 47 -2.33 2.26 12.78
CA ALA A 47 -1.33 1.23 12.66
C ALA A 47 -1.15 0.84 11.19
N PHE A 48 0.08 0.82 10.70
CA PHE A 48 0.43 0.30 9.39
C PHE A 48 1.06 -1.08 9.52
N ILE A 49 0.40 -2.12 9.01
CA ILE A 49 0.93 -3.48 8.97
C ILE A 49 1.40 -3.78 7.54
N GLN A 50 2.72 -3.74 7.34
CA GLN A 50 3.36 -4.05 6.06
C GLN A 50 3.20 -5.52 5.69
N GLY A 51 3.32 -5.86 4.41
CA GLY A 51 3.39 -7.24 3.93
C GLY A 51 4.67 -7.94 4.39
N VAL A 52 5.80 -7.23 4.31
CA VAL A 52 7.10 -7.67 4.80
C VAL A 52 7.95 -6.46 5.19
N VAL A 53 8.75 -6.58 6.24
CA VAL A 53 9.70 -5.53 6.63
C VAL A 53 10.97 -5.58 5.77
N GLY A 54 11.57 -4.41 5.54
CA GLY A 54 12.83 -4.28 4.81
C GLY A 54 12.69 -4.21 3.28
N ASP A 55 11.48 -4.29 2.75
CA ASP A 55 11.19 -4.04 1.35
C ASP A 55 11.09 -2.53 1.09
N ASN A 56 11.84 -2.03 0.10
CA ASN A 56 11.83 -0.61 -0.27
C ASN A 56 10.46 -0.12 -0.76
N PHE A 57 9.61 -1.00 -1.28
CA PHE A 57 8.23 -0.68 -1.63
C PHE A 57 7.46 -0.24 -0.38
N TYR A 58 7.43 -1.06 0.67
CA TYR A 58 6.73 -0.72 1.91
C TYR A 58 7.40 0.41 2.69
N ILE A 59 8.74 0.55 2.61
CA ILE A 59 9.44 1.71 3.18
C ILE A 59 8.95 3.00 2.50
N THR A 60 8.85 3.02 1.17
CA THR A 60 8.39 4.19 0.42
C THR A 60 6.92 4.50 0.70
N MET A 61 6.08 3.48 0.85
CA MET A 61 4.67 3.63 1.24
C MET A 61 4.53 4.23 2.65
N ASP A 62 5.33 3.76 3.62
CA ASP A 62 5.37 4.32 4.97
C ASP A 62 5.81 5.79 4.96
N CYS A 63 6.77 6.14 4.10
CA CYS A 63 7.20 7.54 3.95
C CYS A 63 6.07 8.43 3.44
N GLY A 64 5.30 8.00 2.43
CA GLY A 64 4.12 8.70 1.95
C GLY A 64 3.05 8.84 3.02
N ALA A 65 2.76 7.75 3.73
CA ALA A 65 1.81 7.75 4.83
C ALA A 65 2.19 8.75 5.94
N ARG A 66 3.47 8.75 6.37
CA ARG A 66 3.98 9.67 7.40
C ARG A 66 3.96 11.12 6.94
N ALA A 67 4.37 11.39 5.70
CA ALA A 67 4.35 12.73 5.15
C ALA A 67 2.92 13.29 5.09
N LYS A 68 1.94 12.47 4.72
CA LYS A 68 0.52 12.84 4.73
C LYS A 68 0.00 13.05 6.16
N ALA A 69 0.35 12.18 7.09
CA ALA A 69 -0.01 12.32 8.50
C ALA A 69 0.53 13.62 9.10
N GLU A 70 1.77 13.98 8.79
CA GLU A 70 2.39 15.25 9.19
C GLU A 70 1.64 16.46 8.60
N ALA A 71 1.29 16.41 7.33
CA ALA A 71 0.53 17.48 6.66
C ALA A 71 -0.86 17.69 7.28
N LEU A 72 -1.54 16.62 7.71
CA LEU A 72 -2.82 16.68 8.42
C LEU A 72 -2.67 17.13 9.88
N GLY A 73 -1.55 16.85 10.52
CA GLY A 73 -1.15 17.37 11.83
C GLY A 73 -1.84 16.73 13.05
N ASN A 74 -2.71 15.74 12.85
CA ASN A 74 -3.46 15.07 13.91
C ASN A 74 -3.42 13.55 13.84
N ILE A 75 -2.49 12.98 13.07
CA ILE A 75 -2.32 11.53 12.87
C ILE A 75 -0.91 11.11 13.30
N THR A 76 -0.83 9.97 13.97
CA THR A 76 0.42 9.24 14.20
C THR A 76 0.36 7.90 13.48
N ILE A 77 1.49 7.47 12.89
CA ILE A 77 1.61 6.18 12.21
C ILE A 77 2.55 5.29 13.03
N ASP A 78 2.06 4.10 13.40
CA ASP A 78 2.86 3.04 14.00
C ASP A 78 3.00 1.90 13.00
N THR A 79 4.24 1.66 12.53
CA THR A 79 4.51 0.75 11.42
C THR A 79 5.20 -0.52 11.92
N GLN A 80 4.68 -1.67 11.53
CA GLN A 80 5.25 -2.97 11.80
C GLN A 80 4.88 -3.98 10.70
N GLY A 81 5.53 -5.14 10.69
CA GLY A 81 5.25 -6.18 9.70
C GLY A 81 6.04 -7.45 9.99
N PRO A 82 5.73 -8.55 9.31
CA PRO A 82 6.45 -9.81 9.45
C PRO A 82 7.80 -9.75 8.71
N GLU A 83 8.73 -10.64 9.11
CA GLU A 83 10.05 -10.77 8.47
C GLU A 83 9.99 -11.50 7.11
N ARG A 84 8.87 -12.13 6.79
CA ARG A 84 8.59 -12.79 5.51
C ARG A 84 7.14 -12.57 5.12
N PHE A 85 6.87 -12.56 3.83
CA PHE A 85 5.52 -12.41 3.30
C PHE A 85 4.70 -13.70 3.58
N ASP A 86 4.21 -13.84 4.82
CA ASP A 86 3.56 -15.05 5.33
C ASP A 86 2.42 -14.70 6.30
N GLN A 87 1.19 -15.15 5.98
CA GLN A 87 0.00 -14.91 6.80
C GLN A 87 0.12 -15.47 8.22
N THR A 88 0.86 -16.57 8.41
CA THR A 88 1.03 -17.17 9.75
C THR A 88 1.90 -16.32 10.66
N LEU A 89 2.80 -15.53 10.09
CA LEU A 89 3.59 -14.52 10.79
C LEU A 89 2.83 -13.20 10.94
N GLN A 90 1.99 -12.83 9.98
CA GLN A 90 1.25 -11.57 10.00
C GLN A 90 0.05 -11.60 10.96
N THR A 91 -0.66 -12.74 11.07
CA THR A 91 -1.85 -12.86 11.94
C THR A 91 -1.57 -12.52 13.42
N PRO A 92 -0.50 -13.01 14.09
CA PRO A 92 -0.21 -12.62 15.46
C PRO A 92 0.15 -11.13 15.60
N ILE A 93 0.77 -10.52 14.58
CA ILE A 93 1.07 -9.07 14.56
C ILE A 93 -0.26 -8.29 14.53
N LEU A 94 -1.18 -8.63 13.62
CA LEU A 94 -2.51 -8.01 13.57
C LEU A 94 -3.23 -8.15 14.92
N SER A 95 -3.19 -9.31 15.53
CA SER A 95 -3.83 -9.55 16.83
C SER A 95 -3.23 -8.66 17.94
N ALA A 96 -1.91 -8.49 17.96
CA ALA A 96 -1.22 -7.62 18.91
C ALA A 96 -1.55 -6.14 18.68
N VAL A 97 -1.61 -5.72 17.40
CA VAL A 97 -2.02 -4.36 17.01
C VAL A 97 -3.43 -4.06 17.48
N VAL A 98 -4.39 -4.97 17.25
CA VAL A 98 -5.77 -4.79 17.72
C VAL A 98 -5.84 -4.62 19.24
N GLN A 99 -5.02 -5.36 20.01
CA GLN A 99 -4.94 -5.20 21.47
C GLN A 99 -4.40 -3.84 21.90
N SER A 100 -3.58 -3.17 21.09
CA SER A 100 -3.13 -1.79 21.36
C SER A 100 -4.19 -0.72 21.09
N ALA A 101 -5.36 -1.12 20.57
CA ALA A 101 -6.51 -0.28 20.28
C ALA A 101 -6.18 0.95 19.41
N PRO A 102 -5.59 0.78 18.22
CA PRO A 102 -5.40 1.89 17.29
C PRO A 102 -6.76 2.44 16.83
N THR A 103 -6.77 3.66 16.32
CA THR A 103 -8.00 4.26 15.77
C THR A 103 -8.43 3.61 14.46
N ALA A 104 -7.45 3.16 13.67
CA ALA A 104 -7.63 2.40 12.44
C ALA A 104 -6.38 1.59 12.10
N ILE A 105 -6.53 0.64 11.20
CA ILE A 105 -5.43 -0.14 10.63
C ILE A 105 -5.44 0.05 9.12
N MET A 106 -4.27 0.36 8.53
CA MET A 106 -3.98 0.12 7.14
C MET A 106 -3.04 -1.08 7.05
N MET A 107 -3.30 -2.02 6.15
CA MET A 107 -2.47 -3.23 6.08
C MET A 107 -2.40 -3.82 4.67
N ALA A 108 -1.28 -4.50 4.38
CA ALA A 108 -1.09 -5.32 3.19
C ALA A 108 -1.28 -6.81 3.56
N PRO A 109 -2.46 -7.42 3.31
CA PRO A 109 -2.72 -8.82 3.66
C PRO A 109 -1.80 -9.79 2.91
N ASN A 110 -1.16 -10.72 3.63
CA ASN A 110 -0.21 -11.67 3.05
C ASN A 110 -0.84 -12.90 2.39
N ASP A 111 -2.15 -13.01 2.43
CA ASP A 111 -2.93 -14.03 1.70
C ASP A 111 -4.38 -13.55 1.55
N ARG A 112 -4.90 -13.60 0.32
CA ARG A 112 -6.21 -13.06 -0.01
C ARG A 112 -7.39 -13.77 0.67
N ARG A 113 -7.23 -15.01 1.11
CA ARG A 113 -8.26 -15.82 1.79
C ARG A 113 -7.95 -16.03 3.26
N GLY A 114 -6.71 -16.36 3.58
CA GLY A 114 -6.30 -16.66 4.94
C GLY A 114 -6.38 -15.46 5.88
N MET A 115 -6.29 -14.23 5.35
CA MET A 115 -6.40 -13.02 6.16
C MET A 115 -7.83 -12.52 6.37
N ILE A 116 -8.86 -13.13 5.73
CA ILE A 116 -10.27 -12.72 5.94
C ILE A 116 -10.67 -12.83 7.41
N ALA A 117 -10.48 -14.00 8.02
CA ALA A 117 -10.90 -14.23 9.42
C ALA A 117 -10.12 -13.35 10.43
N PRO A 118 -8.78 -13.18 10.34
CA PRO A 118 -8.05 -12.25 11.18
C PRO A 118 -8.52 -10.78 11.03
N ILE A 119 -8.80 -10.32 9.81
CA ILE A 119 -9.30 -8.96 9.54
C ILE A 119 -10.72 -8.80 10.09
N GLN A 120 -11.60 -9.79 9.91
CA GLN A 120 -12.94 -9.77 10.51
C GLN A 120 -12.86 -9.62 12.04
N ALA A 121 -11.96 -10.37 12.70
CA ALA A 121 -11.77 -10.25 14.14
C ALA A 121 -11.32 -8.85 14.59
N ALA A 122 -10.50 -8.16 13.79
CA ALA A 122 -10.12 -6.76 14.06
C ALA A 122 -11.33 -5.81 13.95
N ILE A 123 -12.15 -6.00 12.91
CA ILE A 123 -13.37 -5.21 12.68
C ILE A 123 -14.40 -5.48 13.80
N ASP A 124 -14.59 -6.73 14.21
CA ASP A 124 -15.49 -7.11 15.31
C ASP A 124 -15.02 -6.52 16.66
N ALA A 125 -13.72 -6.29 16.82
CA ALA A 125 -13.15 -5.56 17.96
C ALA A 125 -13.35 -4.03 17.88
N GLY A 126 -13.95 -3.53 16.79
CA GLY A 126 -14.26 -2.10 16.59
C GLY A 126 -13.11 -1.33 15.93
N VAL A 127 -12.10 -2.00 15.37
CA VAL A 127 -10.98 -1.35 14.68
C VAL A 127 -11.21 -1.45 13.15
N PRO A 128 -11.48 -0.34 12.46
CA PRO A 128 -11.65 -0.34 11.01
C PRO A 128 -10.35 -0.68 10.30
N VAL A 129 -10.45 -1.47 9.21
CA VAL A 129 -9.29 -1.93 8.42
C VAL A 129 -9.43 -1.47 6.98
N LEU A 130 -8.40 -0.80 6.45
CA LEU A 130 -8.22 -0.46 5.04
C LEU A 130 -7.10 -1.33 4.48
N CYS A 131 -7.35 -2.02 3.37
CA CYS A 131 -6.29 -2.76 2.69
C CYS A 131 -5.47 -1.84 1.79
N VAL A 132 -4.15 -2.03 1.77
CA VAL A 132 -3.22 -1.30 0.90
C VAL A 132 -2.33 -2.31 0.17
N ASP A 133 -1.96 -2.00 -1.09
CA ASP A 133 -1.16 -2.88 -1.96
C ASP A 133 -1.90 -4.19 -2.29
N THR A 134 -1.98 -5.11 -1.35
CA THR A 134 -2.69 -6.39 -1.48
C THR A 134 -4.09 -6.30 -0.88
N THR A 135 -5.01 -7.15 -1.36
CA THR A 135 -6.40 -7.20 -0.89
C THR A 135 -6.82 -8.61 -0.51
N ILE A 136 -8.04 -8.74 0.02
CA ILE A 136 -8.66 -10.02 0.38
C ILE A 136 -9.86 -10.34 -0.52
N ASP A 137 -10.20 -11.63 -0.66
CA ASP A 137 -11.39 -12.11 -1.39
C ASP A 137 -12.67 -11.87 -0.56
N SER A 138 -12.89 -10.62 -0.14
CA SER A 138 -14.03 -10.22 0.70
C SER A 138 -14.24 -8.71 0.61
N GLU A 139 -15.40 -8.24 1.07
CA GLU A 139 -15.76 -6.83 1.14
C GLU A 139 -15.94 -6.35 2.60
N ILE A 140 -15.33 -7.02 3.57
CA ILE A 140 -15.45 -6.67 4.99
C ILE A 140 -14.62 -5.46 5.40
N GLN A 141 -13.49 -5.22 4.70
CA GLN A 141 -12.61 -4.06 4.92
C GLN A 141 -13.31 -2.75 4.50
N LEU A 142 -12.78 -1.61 4.93
CA LEU A 142 -13.29 -0.28 4.54
C LEU A 142 -13.20 -0.05 3.03
N GLY A 143 -12.12 -0.48 2.43
CA GLY A 143 -11.79 -0.34 1.02
C GLY A 143 -10.38 -0.80 0.76
N ASP A 144 -9.92 -0.58 -0.48
CA ASP A 144 -8.63 -1.01 -0.98
C ASP A 144 -7.93 0.14 -1.71
N VAL A 145 -6.62 0.29 -1.49
CA VAL A 145 -5.76 1.21 -2.24
C VAL A 145 -4.61 0.40 -2.84
N ALA A 146 -4.59 0.21 -4.14
CA ALA A 146 -3.63 -0.65 -4.82
C ALA A 146 -3.21 -0.11 -6.18
N THR A 147 -2.13 -0.64 -6.75
CA THR A 147 -1.77 -0.45 -8.15
C THR A 147 -2.72 -1.22 -9.06
N ASP A 148 -2.97 -0.74 -10.28
CA ASP A 148 -3.58 -1.56 -11.35
C ASP A 148 -2.60 -2.66 -11.76
N ASN A 149 -2.68 -3.80 -11.04
CA ASN A 149 -1.73 -4.89 -11.20
C ASN A 149 -1.93 -5.66 -12.51
N VAL A 150 -3.17 -5.74 -13.01
CA VAL A 150 -3.45 -6.37 -14.31
C VAL A 150 -2.85 -5.53 -15.44
N GLU A 151 -3.08 -4.22 -15.43
CA GLU A 151 -2.46 -3.34 -16.42
C GLU A 151 -0.94 -3.29 -16.26
N GLY A 152 -0.43 -3.30 -15.02
CA GLY A 152 1.01 -3.42 -14.74
C GLY A 152 1.63 -4.67 -15.38
N GLY A 153 0.95 -5.81 -15.31
CA GLY A 153 1.34 -7.04 -15.99
C GLY A 153 1.33 -6.91 -17.53
N ARG A 154 0.33 -6.24 -18.09
CA ARG A 154 0.27 -5.94 -19.53
C ARG A 154 1.41 -5.02 -19.97
N LEU A 155 1.73 -4.00 -19.19
CA LEU A 155 2.88 -3.14 -19.44
C LEU A 155 4.18 -3.93 -19.46
N ALA A 156 4.35 -4.87 -18.52
CA ALA A 156 5.52 -5.75 -18.49
C ALA A 156 5.61 -6.64 -19.73
N ALA A 157 4.48 -7.20 -20.17
CA ALA A 157 4.43 -8.03 -21.40
C ALA A 157 4.80 -7.22 -22.65
N ARG A 158 4.22 -6.03 -22.82
CA ARG A 158 4.52 -5.15 -23.96
C ARG A 158 5.98 -4.69 -23.94
N GLY A 159 6.47 -4.30 -22.76
CA GLY A 159 7.88 -3.91 -22.60
C GLY A 159 8.83 -5.06 -22.91
N LEU A 160 8.57 -6.27 -22.41
CA LEU A 160 9.42 -7.43 -22.69
C LEU A 160 9.35 -7.83 -24.17
N ALA A 161 8.15 -7.82 -24.76
CA ALA A 161 7.98 -8.11 -26.20
C ALA A 161 8.78 -7.15 -27.09
N GLU A 162 8.80 -5.86 -26.76
CA GLU A 162 9.63 -4.87 -27.47
C GLU A 162 11.13 -5.20 -27.35
N GLN A 163 11.60 -5.53 -26.14
CA GLN A 163 13.00 -5.86 -25.88
C GLN A 163 13.49 -7.11 -26.63
N ILE A 164 12.61 -8.10 -26.84
CA ILE A 164 12.96 -9.36 -27.54
C ILE A 164 12.58 -9.35 -29.02
N GLY A 165 12.03 -8.23 -29.57
CA GLY A 165 11.64 -8.13 -30.97
C GLY A 165 10.36 -8.90 -31.34
N GLY A 166 9.47 -9.12 -30.39
CA GLY A 166 8.14 -9.74 -30.59
C GLY A 166 8.13 -11.25 -30.77
N ALA A 167 9.24 -11.95 -30.55
CA ALA A 167 9.31 -13.41 -30.71
C ALA A 167 10.34 -14.03 -29.76
N GLY A 168 10.09 -15.28 -29.36
CA GLY A 168 10.97 -16.04 -28.48
C GLY A 168 10.27 -16.62 -27.27
N LYS A 169 11.00 -17.33 -26.43
CA LYS A 169 10.50 -17.94 -25.19
C LYS A 169 10.61 -16.97 -24.03
N VAL A 170 9.56 -16.87 -23.24
CA VAL A 170 9.55 -16.03 -22.03
C VAL A 170 9.04 -16.81 -20.82
N PHE A 171 9.50 -16.41 -19.64
CA PHE A 171 9.27 -17.08 -18.39
C PHE A 171 8.99 -16.05 -17.27
N VAL A 172 8.16 -16.40 -16.30
CA VAL A 172 7.84 -15.54 -15.16
C VAL A 172 8.41 -16.11 -13.87
N VAL A 173 9.06 -15.24 -13.09
CA VAL A 173 9.39 -15.51 -11.68
C VAL A 173 8.35 -14.81 -10.83
N ASN A 174 7.52 -15.60 -10.14
CA ASN A 174 6.42 -15.11 -9.32
C ASN A 174 6.68 -15.40 -7.82
N VAL A 175 5.91 -14.80 -6.94
CA VAL A 175 6.10 -14.94 -5.49
C VAL A 175 5.55 -16.28 -5.01
N LYS A 176 4.25 -16.43 -4.94
CA LYS A 176 3.50 -17.67 -4.62
C LYS A 176 2.02 -17.48 -4.93
N PRO A 177 1.24 -18.54 -5.11
CA PRO A 177 -0.19 -18.43 -5.33
C PRO A 177 -0.91 -17.81 -4.12
N GLY A 178 -1.95 -17.00 -4.38
CA GLY A 178 -2.80 -16.41 -3.35
C GLY A 178 -2.40 -15.00 -2.90
N ILE A 179 -1.39 -14.40 -3.53
CA ILE A 179 -1.06 -12.99 -3.38
C ILE A 179 -1.77 -12.22 -4.49
N SER A 180 -2.72 -11.36 -4.13
CA SER A 180 -3.60 -10.68 -5.09
C SER A 180 -2.84 -9.93 -6.17
N THR A 181 -1.79 -9.18 -5.79
CA THR A 181 -1.02 -8.34 -6.70
C THR A 181 -0.23 -9.14 -7.72
N THR A 182 0.56 -10.11 -7.28
CA THR A 182 1.46 -10.85 -8.19
C THR A 182 0.73 -11.89 -9.03
N ASP A 183 -0.41 -12.44 -8.54
CA ASP A 183 -1.32 -13.23 -9.34
C ASP A 183 -1.91 -12.39 -10.49
N GLN A 184 -2.36 -11.15 -10.23
CA GLN A 184 -2.90 -10.23 -11.23
C GLN A 184 -1.83 -9.75 -12.24
N ARG A 185 -0.59 -9.53 -11.79
CA ARG A 185 0.53 -9.18 -12.69
C ARG A 185 0.82 -10.30 -13.69
N GLU A 186 0.85 -11.56 -13.21
CA GLU A 186 1.01 -12.72 -14.11
C GLU A 186 -0.18 -12.86 -15.06
N GLU A 187 -1.40 -12.71 -14.56
CA GLU A 187 -2.61 -12.74 -15.37
C GLU A 187 -2.56 -11.72 -16.52
N GLY A 188 -2.29 -10.43 -16.19
CA GLY A 188 -2.18 -9.38 -17.18
C GLY A 188 -1.05 -9.61 -18.18
N PHE A 189 0.10 -10.12 -17.73
CA PHE A 189 1.23 -10.49 -18.57
C PHE A 189 0.86 -11.59 -19.56
N ARG A 190 0.32 -12.69 -19.07
CA ARG A 190 -0.10 -13.84 -19.90
C ARG A 190 -1.17 -13.47 -20.92
N ASP A 191 -2.19 -12.71 -20.48
CA ASP A 191 -3.30 -12.29 -21.34
C ASP A 191 -2.83 -11.36 -22.47
N ALA A 192 -1.91 -10.42 -22.18
CA ALA A 192 -1.32 -9.56 -23.20
C ALA A 192 -0.47 -10.36 -24.19
N LEU A 193 0.34 -11.31 -23.73
CA LEU A 193 1.11 -12.19 -24.62
C LEU A 193 0.19 -12.97 -25.55
N ALA A 194 -0.87 -13.58 -25.01
CA ALA A 194 -1.80 -14.39 -25.79
C ALA A 194 -2.57 -13.57 -26.82
N SER A 195 -2.93 -12.32 -26.52
CA SER A 195 -3.75 -11.48 -27.39
C SER A 195 -2.94 -10.63 -28.37
N GLU A 196 -1.76 -10.15 -27.99
CA GLU A 196 -1.01 -9.15 -28.73
C GLU A 196 0.27 -9.71 -29.42
N PHE A 197 0.86 -10.81 -28.89
CA PHE A 197 2.21 -11.27 -29.30
C PHE A 197 2.28 -12.76 -29.66
N GLN A 198 1.71 -13.14 -30.79
CA GLN A 198 1.61 -14.53 -31.28
C GLN A 198 2.99 -15.21 -31.50
N GLY A 199 4.08 -14.45 -31.61
CA GLY A 199 5.45 -14.97 -31.79
C GLY A 199 6.15 -15.33 -30.49
N ILE A 200 5.53 -15.05 -29.33
CA ILE A 200 6.14 -15.28 -28.01
C ILE A 200 5.53 -16.55 -27.40
N GLU A 201 6.39 -17.48 -27.02
CA GLU A 201 6.04 -18.70 -26.29
C GLU A 201 6.15 -18.45 -24.78
N TYR A 202 5.03 -18.49 -24.06
CA TYR A 202 5.01 -18.39 -22.61
C TYR A 202 5.26 -19.75 -21.96
N LEU A 203 6.39 -19.91 -21.29
CA LEU A 203 6.80 -21.17 -20.64
C LEU A 203 6.22 -21.38 -19.25
N GLY A 204 5.33 -20.49 -18.80
CA GLY A 204 4.74 -20.54 -17.46
C GLY A 204 5.56 -19.77 -16.42
N GLN A 205 5.24 -20.03 -15.17
CA GLN A 205 5.83 -19.35 -14.03
C GLN A 205 6.42 -20.32 -13.01
N GLU A 206 7.41 -19.87 -12.28
CA GLU A 206 7.98 -20.54 -11.10
C GLU A 206 7.91 -19.60 -9.89
N TYR A 207 7.86 -20.19 -8.70
CA TYR A 207 7.65 -19.44 -7.48
C TYR A 207 8.92 -19.30 -6.64
N CYS A 208 9.11 -18.12 -6.03
CA CYS A 208 10.30 -17.79 -5.26
C CYS A 208 10.04 -17.51 -3.77
N ASP A 209 8.79 -17.65 -3.28
CA ASP A 209 8.41 -17.40 -1.88
C ASP A 209 8.88 -16.03 -1.34
N ASP A 210 8.92 -15.02 -2.20
CA ASP A 210 9.43 -13.66 -1.90
C ASP A 210 10.89 -13.63 -1.44
N ASP A 211 11.71 -14.56 -1.91
CA ASP A 211 13.12 -14.69 -1.59
C ASP A 211 13.98 -14.58 -2.86
N ALA A 212 14.88 -13.58 -2.91
CA ALA A 212 15.73 -13.34 -4.05
C ALA A 212 16.74 -14.49 -4.32
N ASN A 213 17.12 -15.27 -3.31
CA ASN A 213 18.02 -16.41 -3.52
C ASN A 213 17.24 -17.57 -4.17
N ILE A 214 15.99 -17.80 -3.77
CA ILE A 214 15.13 -18.80 -4.42
C ILE A 214 14.83 -18.36 -5.85
N ALA A 215 14.53 -17.06 -6.07
CA ALA A 215 14.33 -16.49 -7.40
C ALA A 215 15.56 -16.71 -8.29
N ALA A 216 16.78 -16.51 -7.76
CA ALA A 216 18.01 -16.79 -8.50
C ALA A 216 18.19 -18.28 -8.83
N GLN A 217 17.79 -19.19 -7.93
CA GLN A 217 17.87 -20.64 -8.14
C GLN A 217 16.92 -21.10 -9.25
N VAL A 218 15.64 -20.72 -9.17
CA VAL A 218 14.63 -21.11 -10.18
C VAL A 218 14.94 -20.51 -11.53
N THR A 219 15.42 -19.25 -11.57
CA THR A 219 15.88 -18.61 -12.80
C THR A 219 17.08 -19.33 -13.38
N SER A 220 18.08 -19.67 -12.56
CA SER A 220 19.27 -20.41 -13.03
C SER A 220 18.92 -21.77 -13.60
N ALA A 221 17.97 -22.49 -12.98
CA ALA A 221 17.49 -23.77 -13.49
C ALA A 221 16.78 -23.60 -14.84
N ARG A 222 15.95 -22.56 -14.99
CA ARG A 222 15.25 -22.26 -16.23
C ARG A 222 16.23 -21.92 -17.37
N LEU A 223 17.20 -21.08 -17.11
CA LEU A 223 18.25 -20.71 -18.10
C LEU A 223 19.07 -21.92 -18.56
N GLN A 224 19.23 -22.96 -17.74
CA GLN A 224 19.91 -24.20 -18.10
C GLN A 224 19.00 -25.14 -18.90
N SER A 225 17.71 -25.23 -18.57
CA SER A 225 16.75 -26.10 -19.26
C SER A 225 16.33 -25.54 -20.62
N ASP A 226 16.27 -24.23 -20.75
CA ASP A 226 15.86 -23.50 -21.96
C ASP A 226 16.96 -22.52 -22.41
N PRO A 227 18.04 -23.01 -23.07
CA PRO A 227 19.18 -22.17 -23.47
C PRO A 227 18.83 -21.08 -24.50
N ASP A 228 17.66 -21.19 -25.13
CA ASP A 228 17.08 -20.25 -26.09
C ASP A 228 16.03 -19.31 -25.46
N LEU A 229 15.99 -19.25 -24.12
CA LEU A 229 15.14 -18.30 -23.40
C LEU A 229 15.48 -16.87 -23.82
N ALA A 230 14.48 -16.12 -24.29
CA ALA A 230 14.63 -14.76 -24.79
C ALA A 230 14.37 -13.71 -23.69
N GLY A 231 13.45 -13.99 -22.76
CA GLY A 231 13.09 -13.01 -21.77
C GLY A 231 12.51 -13.56 -20.48
N ILE A 232 12.62 -12.75 -19.41
CA ILE A 232 12.17 -13.05 -18.06
C ILE A 232 11.35 -11.85 -17.55
N PHE A 233 10.26 -12.14 -16.85
CA PHE A 233 9.53 -11.16 -16.07
C PHE A 233 9.57 -11.54 -14.59
N GLY A 234 10.13 -10.66 -13.73
CA GLY A 234 10.08 -10.77 -12.29
C GLY A 234 8.90 -9.94 -11.75
N THR A 235 7.94 -10.60 -11.09
CA THR A 235 6.65 -9.97 -10.74
C THR A 235 6.71 -9.01 -9.56
N ASN A 236 7.81 -8.98 -8.80
CA ASN A 236 8.04 -8.04 -7.71
C ASN A 236 9.54 -7.80 -7.49
N LEU A 237 9.86 -7.00 -6.47
CA LEU A 237 11.21 -6.57 -6.13
C LEU A 237 12.19 -7.74 -5.99
N PHE A 238 11.87 -8.74 -5.16
CA PHE A 238 12.78 -9.85 -4.88
C PHE A 238 12.86 -10.87 -6.04
N ALA A 239 11.74 -11.11 -6.73
CA ALA A 239 11.72 -11.94 -7.92
C ALA A 239 12.63 -11.37 -9.02
N ALA A 240 12.55 -10.06 -9.29
CA ALA A 240 13.37 -9.39 -10.27
C ALA A 240 14.85 -9.33 -9.85
N GLN A 241 15.16 -9.06 -8.59
CA GLN A 241 16.53 -9.05 -8.07
C GLN A 241 17.21 -10.43 -8.21
N GLY A 242 16.50 -11.50 -7.87
CA GLY A 242 17.02 -12.86 -8.00
C GLY A 242 17.21 -13.25 -9.46
N ALA A 243 16.25 -12.92 -10.34
CA ALA A 243 16.42 -13.13 -11.77
C ALA A 243 17.61 -12.38 -12.34
N ALA A 244 17.80 -11.11 -11.96
CA ALA A 244 18.98 -10.31 -12.35
C ALA A 244 20.29 -10.93 -11.88
N ALA A 245 20.34 -11.45 -10.65
CA ALA A 245 21.52 -12.14 -10.12
C ALA A 245 21.87 -13.39 -10.94
N ALA A 246 20.87 -14.19 -11.32
CA ALA A 246 21.07 -15.39 -12.15
C ALA A 246 21.56 -15.06 -13.57
N VAL A 247 20.93 -14.06 -14.21
CA VAL A 247 21.36 -13.57 -15.54
C VAL A 247 22.81 -13.08 -15.51
N ARG A 248 23.17 -12.31 -14.48
CA ARG A 248 24.53 -11.79 -14.29
C ARG A 248 25.53 -12.93 -14.05
N GLN A 249 25.20 -13.86 -13.16
CA GLN A 249 26.08 -14.98 -12.82
C GLN A 249 26.41 -15.88 -14.03
N GLN A 250 25.43 -16.04 -14.95
CA GLN A 250 25.59 -16.82 -16.15
C GLN A 250 26.18 -16.05 -17.37
N GLY A 251 26.44 -14.75 -17.22
CA GLY A 251 26.96 -13.90 -18.28
C GLY A 251 26.00 -13.73 -19.45
N LEU A 252 24.71 -13.68 -19.18
CA LEU A 252 23.62 -13.61 -20.18
C LEU A 252 23.04 -12.20 -20.34
N GLN A 253 23.67 -11.18 -19.73
CA GLN A 253 23.25 -9.78 -19.87
C GLN A 253 23.18 -9.40 -21.36
N GLY A 254 22.10 -8.72 -21.74
CA GLY A 254 21.82 -8.33 -23.12
C GLY A 254 21.38 -9.45 -24.05
N LYS A 255 21.60 -10.73 -23.68
CA LYS A 255 21.11 -11.91 -24.44
C LYS A 255 19.73 -12.34 -23.98
N VAL A 256 19.53 -12.46 -22.68
CA VAL A 256 18.24 -12.71 -22.05
C VAL A 256 17.75 -11.38 -21.52
N LYS A 257 16.60 -10.93 -21.98
CA LYS A 257 15.99 -9.67 -21.58
C LYS A 257 15.23 -9.82 -20.26
N LEU A 258 15.38 -8.86 -19.37
CA LEU A 258 14.74 -8.89 -18.06
C LEU A 258 13.88 -7.64 -17.83
N VAL A 259 12.62 -7.86 -17.60
CA VAL A 259 11.67 -6.85 -17.09
C VAL A 259 11.39 -7.14 -15.62
N GLY A 260 11.58 -6.14 -14.76
CA GLY A 260 11.28 -6.23 -13.34
C GLY A 260 10.08 -5.38 -12.97
N PHE A 261 9.23 -5.89 -12.10
CA PHE A 261 8.28 -5.04 -11.39
C PHE A 261 8.98 -4.42 -10.20
N ASP A 262 8.54 -3.22 -9.79
CA ASP A 262 9.16 -2.37 -8.78
C ASP A 262 10.39 -1.59 -9.26
N ALA A 263 10.84 -0.62 -8.44
CA ALA A 263 11.99 0.23 -8.76
C ALA A 263 12.83 0.55 -7.50
N GLY A 264 13.19 -0.50 -6.74
CA GLY A 264 14.05 -0.37 -5.58
C GLY A 264 15.50 -0.02 -5.96
N PRO A 265 16.32 0.46 -5.01
CA PRO A 265 17.69 0.93 -5.30
C PRO A 265 18.56 -0.09 -6.02
N THR A 266 18.46 -1.38 -5.66
CA THR A 266 19.21 -2.45 -6.34
C THR A 266 18.75 -2.66 -7.78
N GLN A 267 17.43 -2.65 -8.03
CA GLN A 267 16.87 -2.80 -9.38
C GLN A 267 17.24 -1.61 -10.27
N VAL A 268 17.23 -0.39 -9.72
CA VAL A 268 17.70 0.82 -10.41
C VAL A 268 19.19 0.69 -10.80
N GLN A 269 20.01 0.13 -9.91
CA GLN A 269 21.41 -0.14 -10.23
C GLN A 269 21.53 -1.21 -11.33
N ASP A 270 20.73 -2.26 -11.29
CA ASP A 270 20.69 -3.32 -12.29
C ASP A 270 20.21 -2.79 -13.66
N LEU A 271 19.25 -1.86 -13.68
CA LEU A 271 18.83 -1.16 -14.89
C LEU A 271 19.97 -0.33 -15.49
N ARG A 272 20.65 0.47 -14.66
CA ARG A 272 21.80 1.29 -15.10
C ARG A 272 22.98 0.46 -15.61
N SER A 273 23.19 -0.74 -15.05
CA SER A 273 24.27 -1.68 -15.44
C SER A 273 23.85 -2.67 -16.53
N GLU A 274 22.70 -2.46 -17.19
CA GLU A 274 22.18 -3.25 -18.32
C GLU A 274 21.93 -4.73 -17.98
N VAL A 275 21.71 -5.06 -16.71
CA VAL A 275 21.26 -6.39 -16.26
C VAL A 275 19.75 -6.51 -16.37
N VAL A 276 19.04 -5.43 -16.03
CA VAL A 276 17.61 -5.27 -16.23
C VAL A 276 17.40 -4.32 -17.40
N ASP A 277 16.46 -4.63 -18.28
CA ASP A 277 16.20 -3.84 -19.48
C ASP A 277 15.11 -2.78 -19.26
N LEU A 278 14.14 -3.06 -18.36
CA LEU A 278 13.02 -2.20 -18.06
C LEU A 278 12.46 -2.51 -16.66
N LEU A 279 12.00 -1.49 -15.95
CA LEU A 279 11.29 -1.62 -14.69
C LEU A 279 9.85 -1.06 -14.81
N ILE A 280 8.92 -1.67 -14.09
CA ILE A 280 7.55 -1.18 -13.89
C ILE A 280 7.45 -0.69 -12.44
N ALA A 281 7.68 0.60 -12.23
CA ALA A 281 7.60 1.22 -10.92
C ALA A 281 6.15 1.44 -10.52
N GLN A 282 5.75 0.95 -9.35
CA GLN A 282 4.50 1.33 -8.70
C GLN A 282 4.61 2.74 -8.10
N HIS A 283 3.52 3.25 -7.54
CA HIS A 283 3.48 4.55 -6.84
C HIS A 283 3.23 4.35 -5.33
N PRO A 284 4.15 3.67 -4.59
CA PRO A 284 3.89 3.30 -3.20
C PRO A 284 3.70 4.51 -2.27
N GLY A 285 4.40 5.60 -2.52
CA GLY A 285 4.19 6.85 -1.78
C GLY A 285 2.76 7.34 -1.90
N ASP A 286 2.22 7.36 -3.12
CA ASP A 286 0.83 7.78 -3.39
C ASP A 286 -0.17 6.83 -2.70
N ILE A 287 0.09 5.50 -2.70
CA ILE A 287 -0.75 4.53 -1.97
C ILE A 287 -0.80 4.89 -0.49
N GLY A 288 0.35 5.15 0.14
CA GLY A 288 0.42 5.56 1.55
C GLY A 288 -0.30 6.87 1.84
N GLU A 289 -0.11 7.88 0.98
CA GLU A 289 -0.76 9.19 1.11
C GLU A 289 -2.28 9.09 0.98
N ILE A 290 -2.77 8.39 -0.04
CA ILE A 290 -4.20 8.15 -0.29
C ILE A 290 -4.82 7.39 0.88
N ALA A 291 -4.19 6.32 1.35
CA ALA A 291 -4.70 5.51 2.45
C ALA A 291 -4.88 6.33 3.74
N VAL A 292 -3.90 7.17 4.09
CA VAL A 292 -3.98 8.05 5.26
C VAL A 292 -5.07 9.10 5.08
N GLN A 293 -5.22 9.69 3.88
CA GLN A 293 -6.30 10.64 3.60
C GLN A 293 -7.68 9.99 3.77
N LEU A 294 -7.88 8.81 3.19
CA LEU A 294 -9.16 8.08 3.27
C LEU A 294 -9.51 7.71 4.71
N LEU A 295 -8.54 7.21 5.47
CA LEU A 295 -8.74 6.90 6.89
C LEU A 295 -9.04 8.15 7.71
N HIS A 296 -8.34 9.27 7.46
CA HIS A 296 -8.61 10.54 8.12
C HIS A 296 -10.04 11.02 7.85
N ASP A 297 -10.49 10.97 6.62
CA ASP A 297 -11.82 11.43 6.21
C ASP A 297 -12.90 10.54 6.83
N PHE A 298 -12.73 9.21 6.76
CA PHE A 298 -13.61 8.26 7.42
C PHE A 298 -13.71 8.48 8.95
N LEU A 299 -12.57 8.62 9.63
CA LEU A 299 -12.51 8.82 11.08
C LEU A 299 -13.09 10.18 11.52
N THR A 300 -13.07 11.17 10.64
CA THR A 300 -13.59 12.51 10.93
C THR A 300 -15.08 12.61 10.68
N THR A 301 -15.59 12.00 9.61
CA THR A 301 -16.97 12.14 9.15
C THR A 301 -17.86 10.96 9.56
N GLY A 302 -17.29 9.76 9.68
CA GLY A 302 -18.03 8.51 9.85
C GLY A 302 -18.69 8.01 8.56
N GLU A 303 -18.48 8.69 7.42
CA GLU A 303 -19.07 8.31 6.15
C GLU A 303 -18.28 7.14 5.52
N PRO A 304 -18.96 6.12 4.96
CA PRO A 304 -18.30 5.02 4.28
C PRO A 304 -17.56 5.52 3.03
N LEU A 305 -16.51 4.80 2.64
CA LEU A 305 -15.78 5.11 1.41
C LEU A 305 -16.65 4.77 0.18
N ASP A 306 -16.77 5.74 -0.73
CA ASP A 306 -17.44 5.59 -2.01
C ASP A 306 -16.69 6.42 -3.08
N PRO A 307 -15.98 5.79 -4.03
CA PRO A 307 -15.85 4.34 -4.19
C PRO A 307 -15.04 3.68 -3.05
N ARG A 308 -15.06 2.35 -2.98
CA ARG A 308 -14.27 1.57 -2.01
C ARG A 308 -12.92 1.12 -2.55
N GLU A 309 -12.73 1.14 -3.86
CA GLU A 309 -11.51 0.75 -4.54
C GLU A 309 -10.83 1.99 -5.14
N PHE A 310 -9.57 2.17 -4.80
CA PHE A 310 -8.72 3.26 -5.29
C PHE A 310 -7.52 2.65 -5.99
N VAL A 311 -7.32 3.03 -7.23
CA VAL A 311 -6.28 2.44 -8.08
C VAL A 311 -5.23 3.49 -8.39
N THR A 312 -3.96 3.18 -8.12
CA THR A 312 -2.82 3.96 -8.58
C THR A 312 -2.25 3.37 -9.86
N GLY A 313 -1.57 4.20 -10.64
CA GLY A 313 -0.90 3.77 -11.86
C GLY A 313 0.43 3.06 -11.62
N ALA A 314 1.11 2.77 -12.72
CA ALA A 314 2.49 2.33 -12.75
C ALA A 314 3.27 3.09 -13.82
N THR A 315 4.57 3.31 -13.59
CA THR A 315 5.45 4.06 -14.48
C THR A 315 6.50 3.14 -15.06
N ILE A 316 6.65 3.17 -16.39
CA ILE A 316 7.74 2.49 -17.10
C ILE A 316 9.04 3.27 -16.88
N VAL A 317 10.04 2.61 -16.30
CA VAL A 317 11.36 3.17 -16.05
C VAL A 317 12.38 2.48 -16.95
N THR A 318 13.08 3.29 -17.73
CA THR A 318 14.15 2.87 -18.65
C THR A 318 15.42 3.66 -18.36
N ARG A 319 16.54 3.25 -18.96
CA ARG A 319 17.79 4.02 -18.88
C ARG A 319 17.66 5.44 -19.44
N ASP A 320 16.77 5.61 -20.42
CA ASP A 320 16.61 6.91 -21.11
C ASP A 320 15.78 7.91 -20.32
N ASN A 321 14.85 7.43 -19.45
CA ASN A 321 13.93 8.30 -18.72
C ASN A 321 14.13 8.32 -17.20
N ILE A 322 15.03 7.51 -16.65
CA ILE A 322 15.21 7.36 -15.19
C ILE A 322 15.61 8.67 -14.48
N GLU A 323 16.22 9.60 -15.20
CA GLU A 323 16.62 10.91 -14.68
C GLU A 323 15.53 11.99 -14.90
N ASP A 324 14.44 11.66 -15.59
CA ASP A 324 13.29 12.55 -15.71
C ASP A 324 12.62 12.72 -14.34
N PRO A 325 12.45 13.94 -13.82
CA PRO A 325 11.81 14.17 -12.52
C PRO A 325 10.44 13.51 -12.37
N GLU A 326 9.63 13.45 -13.43
CA GLU A 326 8.30 12.82 -13.41
C GLU A 326 8.37 11.29 -13.29
N VAL A 327 9.49 10.68 -13.67
CA VAL A 327 9.78 9.25 -13.52
C VAL A 327 10.53 8.99 -12.22
N ALA A 328 11.55 9.79 -11.93
CA ALA A 328 12.43 9.63 -10.77
C ALA A 328 11.68 9.72 -9.44
N ARG A 329 10.56 10.44 -9.39
CA ARG A 329 9.70 10.55 -8.19
C ARG A 329 9.09 9.20 -7.76
N TYR A 330 9.03 8.22 -8.63
CA TYR A 330 8.50 6.88 -8.37
C TYR A 330 9.58 5.84 -8.10
N LEU A 331 10.85 6.23 -8.07
CA LEU A 331 11.92 5.36 -7.61
C LEU A 331 11.81 5.20 -6.08
N TYR A 332 11.99 3.96 -5.59
CA TYR A 332 11.80 3.68 -4.19
C TYR A 332 12.96 4.16 -3.34
N VAL A 333 12.65 4.60 -2.14
CA VAL A 333 13.65 5.10 -1.18
C VAL A 333 14.10 4.01 -0.21
N ALA A 334 15.29 4.17 0.34
CA ALA A 334 15.81 3.29 1.39
C ALA A 334 15.37 3.73 2.81
N ASP A 335 15.03 5.01 2.95
CA ASP A 335 14.52 5.62 4.18
C ASP A 335 13.74 6.91 3.85
N CYS A 336 13.04 7.45 4.84
CA CYS A 336 12.19 8.62 4.64
C CYS A 336 12.93 9.97 4.68
N ALA A 337 14.24 10.01 4.93
CA ALA A 337 14.97 11.27 5.12
C ALA A 337 14.93 12.19 3.88
N ASN A 338 14.81 11.61 2.70
CA ASN A 338 14.75 12.33 1.42
C ASN A 338 13.39 12.21 0.72
N TYR A 339 12.39 11.62 1.40
CA TYR A 339 11.06 11.57 0.85
C TYR A 339 10.38 12.94 1.00
N THR A 340 9.88 13.48 -0.08
CA THR A 340 9.05 14.69 -0.09
C THR A 340 7.68 14.32 -0.65
N LEU A 341 6.62 14.87 -0.04
CA LEU A 341 5.30 14.82 -0.65
C LEU A 341 5.45 15.30 -2.11
N ALA A 342 5.26 14.42 -3.04
CA ALA A 342 5.00 14.81 -4.41
C ALA A 342 3.72 15.63 -4.32
N ASN A 343 3.72 16.88 -4.82
CA ASN A 343 2.52 17.72 -4.82
C ASN A 343 1.33 16.86 -5.19
N ALA A 344 0.58 16.42 -4.17
CA ALA A 344 -0.42 15.39 -4.30
C ALA A 344 -1.40 15.82 -5.38
N GLU A 345 -1.34 15.18 -6.54
CA GLU A 345 -2.39 15.35 -7.52
C GLU A 345 -3.70 14.89 -6.87
N PRO A 346 -4.82 15.57 -7.17
CA PRO A 346 -6.10 15.17 -6.59
C PRO A 346 -6.32 13.68 -6.85
N MET A 347 -6.80 12.97 -5.83
CA MET A 347 -7.08 11.53 -5.87
C MET A 347 -7.61 11.13 -7.25
N PRO A 348 -6.97 10.17 -7.94
CA PRO A 348 -7.47 9.73 -9.22
C PRO A 348 -8.92 9.28 -9.07
N ALA A 349 -9.79 9.75 -9.96
CA ALA A 349 -11.16 9.26 -10.01
C ALA A 349 -11.11 7.74 -10.19
N ALA A 350 -11.87 6.99 -9.38
CA ALA A 350 -11.89 5.54 -9.44
C ALA A 350 -12.11 5.06 -10.88
N SER A 351 -11.20 4.26 -11.39
CA SER A 351 -11.48 3.50 -12.61
C SER A 351 -12.53 2.46 -12.26
N PRO A 352 -13.61 2.32 -13.07
CA PRO A 352 -14.58 1.27 -12.84
C PRO A 352 -13.85 -0.08 -12.90
N ALA A 353 -13.98 -0.86 -11.82
CA ALA A 353 -13.45 -2.22 -11.76
C ALA A 353 -13.90 -2.98 -13.02
N ALA A 354 -12.96 -3.64 -13.69
CA ALA A 354 -13.29 -4.52 -14.81
C ALA A 354 -14.26 -5.60 -14.29
N THR A 355 -15.52 -5.54 -14.74
CA THR A 355 -16.54 -6.51 -14.39
C THR A 355 -16.02 -7.89 -14.80
N PRO A 356 -15.91 -8.88 -13.89
CA PRO A 356 -15.52 -10.22 -14.31
C PRO A 356 -16.55 -10.72 -15.31
N THR A 357 -16.13 -10.95 -16.53
CA THR A 357 -16.94 -11.63 -17.54
C THR A 357 -17.11 -13.09 -17.09
N ALA A 358 -18.37 -13.47 -16.84
CA ALA A 358 -18.81 -14.79 -16.44
C ALA A 358 -18.54 -15.85 -17.51
#